data_16661344d7113e4f1d11dd0a988930b4
#
_entry.id   16661344d7113e4f1d11dd0a988930b4
#
_cell.length_a   1.000
_cell.length_b   1.000
_cell.length_c   1.000
_cell.angle_alpha   90.00
_cell.angle_beta   90.00
_cell.angle_gamma   90.00
#
_symmetry.space_group_name_H-M   'P 1'
#
loop_
_entity.id
_entity.type
_entity.pdbx_description
1 polymer ?
#
loop_
_entity_poly.entity_id
_entity_poly.type
_entity_poly.pdbx_seq_one_letter_code
_entity_poly.pdbx_strand_id
1 'polypeptide(L)'
;MERLAHLYHEQGQSPWLDNLKRSYLTGGNLQRLIDAGIRGLTSNPTIFQKAIQGSADYDDQFRELVAAGGATIDHYWAMVLRDIHGALDLFAPLHQHSFGGDGYVSVEVDPGLAHDGPGTEAAARALHLQIARPNLMVKIPGTEAGLPAIQQMIAEGRNINVTLIFSLERYQQVMDAYVAGLERYQQQVDSDLSKVASVASFFISRVDSEVDARLDAIGTPEALALRGKAAIAQARLAYRAFCATFSGPRWEALAADGAVVQRPLWASTSTKNPAYPDTLYVDELIGPHSVNTLPDATIDAFVDHGTVSRTKIGRASCRERV
;
A
#
# COMPACT_ATOMS: atom_id res chain seq x y z
N MET A 1 -15.63 13.21 8.70
CA MET A 1 -15.79 11.86 8.09
C MET A 1 -16.19 11.93 6.63
N GLU A 2 -16.99 12.89 6.20
CA GLU A 2 -17.37 13.08 4.79
C GLU A 2 -16.16 13.22 3.83
N ARG A 3 -15.04 13.83 4.27
CA ARG A 3 -13.85 14.02 3.41
C ARG A 3 -13.23 12.71 2.89
N LEU A 4 -13.19 11.65 3.70
CA LEU A 4 -12.67 10.35 3.24
C LEU A 4 -13.58 9.72 2.18
N ALA A 5 -14.90 9.83 2.36
CA ALA A 5 -15.87 9.36 1.38
C ALA A 5 -15.78 10.19 0.07
N HIS A 6 -15.67 11.52 0.17
CA HIS A 6 -15.51 12.41 -0.99
C HIS A 6 -14.19 12.12 -1.74
N LEU A 7 -13.09 11.83 -1.02
CA LEU A 7 -11.82 11.47 -1.63
C LEU A 7 -11.96 10.28 -2.60
N TYR A 8 -12.73 9.28 -2.22
CA TYR A 8 -13.02 8.14 -3.07
C TYR A 8 -14.08 8.44 -4.14
N HIS A 9 -15.26 8.90 -3.74
CA HIS A 9 -16.40 9.01 -4.65
C HIS A 9 -16.26 10.12 -5.69
N GLU A 10 -15.63 11.25 -5.32
CA GLU A 10 -15.47 12.38 -6.23
C GLU A 10 -14.11 12.40 -6.95
N GLN A 11 -13.06 11.89 -6.28
CA GLN A 11 -11.69 11.99 -6.80
C GLN A 11 -11.11 10.66 -7.27
N GLY A 12 -11.74 9.53 -6.93
CA GLY A 12 -11.30 8.20 -7.32
C GLY A 12 -10.02 7.73 -6.62
N GLN A 13 -9.66 8.33 -5.48
CA GLN A 13 -8.54 7.89 -4.66
C GLN A 13 -9.04 7.14 -3.43
N SER A 14 -8.51 5.94 -3.18
CA SER A 14 -8.86 5.13 -2.01
C SER A 14 -8.02 5.51 -0.79
N PRO A 15 -8.62 6.03 0.30
CA PRO A 15 -7.90 6.18 1.57
C PRO A 15 -7.78 4.84 2.28
N TRP A 16 -6.55 4.43 2.61
CA TRP A 16 -6.25 3.24 3.39
C TRP A 16 -5.65 3.63 4.75
N LEU A 17 -5.82 2.78 5.76
CA LEU A 17 -5.19 2.93 7.07
C LEU A 17 -3.77 2.37 7.05
N ASP A 18 -2.77 3.11 7.56
CA ASP A 18 -1.40 2.63 7.77
C ASP A 18 -1.17 2.32 9.26
N ASN A 19 -1.96 1.40 9.79
CA ASN A 19 -1.83 0.89 11.16
C ASN A 19 -2.66 -0.37 11.35
N LEU A 20 -2.23 -1.23 12.30
CA LEU A 20 -3.04 -2.33 12.82
C LEU A 20 -2.57 -2.67 14.23
N LYS A 21 -3.52 -2.78 15.16
CA LYS A 21 -3.29 -3.25 16.52
C LYS A 21 -4.55 -3.95 17.04
N ARG A 22 -4.39 -4.85 18.00
CA ARG A 22 -5.45 -5.69 18.57
C ARG A 22 -6.65 -4.87 19.04
N SER A 23 -6.41 -3.75 19.72
CA SER A 23 -7.48 -2.88 20.22
C SER A 23 -8.36 -2.29 19.12
N TYR A 24 -7.89 -2.19 17.87
CA TYR A 24 -8.72 -1.74 16.75
C TYR A 24 -9.78 -2.76 16.39
N LEU A 25 -9.46 -4.03 16.53
CA LEU A 25 -10.38 -5.14 16.27
C LEU A 25 -11.36 -5.33 17.42
N THR A 26 -10.85 -5.43 18.66
CA THR A 26 -11.66 -5.69 19.85
C THR A 26 -12.51 -4.49 20.30
N GLY A 27 -12.02 -3.27 20.09
CA GLY A 27 -12.71 -2.03 20.45
C GLY A 27 -13.60 -1.44 19.36
N GLY A 28 -13.73 -2.09 18.19
CA GLY A 28 -14.56 -1.63 17.07
C GLY A 28 -14.03 -0.39 16.33
N ASN A 29 -12.80 0.04 16.60
CA ASN A 29 -12.20 1.22 15.95
C ASN A 29 -12.02 1.01 14.46
N LEU A 30 -11.57 -0.18 14.03
CA LEU A 30 -11.38 -0.47 12.61
C LEU A 30 -12.72 -0.41 11.86
N GLN A 31 -13.79 -0.97 12.43
CA GLN A 31 -15.11 -0.88 11.82
C GLN A 31 -15.57 0.58 11.66
N ARG A 32 -15.39 1.41 12.70
CA ARG A 32 -15.73 2.86 12.61
C ARG A 32 -14.94 3.58 11.52
N LEU A 33 -13.66 3.23 11.30
CA LEU A 33 -12.86 3.81 10.23
C LEU A 33 -13.35 3.34 8.85
N ILE A 34 -13.73 2.08 8.71
CA ILE A 34 -14.35 1.55 7.47
C ILE A 34 -15.66 2.30 7.17
N ASP A 35 -16.53 2.45 8.17
CA ASP A 35 -17.80 3.18 8.04
C ASP A 35 -17.59 4.67 7.72
N ALA A 36 -16.46 5.23 8.17
CA ALA A 36 -16.03 6.60 7.87
C ALA A 36 -15.44 6.80 6.47
N GLY A 37 -15.17 5.69 5.74
CA GLY A 37 -14.68 5.73 4.36
C GLY A 37 -13.26 5.22 4.15
N ILE A 38 -12.60 4.60 5.17
CA ILE A 38 -11.35 3.87 4.97
C ILE A 38 -11.65 2.60 4.17
N ARG A 39 -10.83 2.34 3.15
CA ARG A 39 -11.11 1.35 2.12
C ARG A 39 -10.09 0.21 2.02
N GLY A 40 -9.10 0.19 2.88
CA GLY A 40 -8.09 -0.87 2.96
C GLY A 40 -7.11 -0.57 4.08
N LEU A 41 -6.13 -1.47 4.25
CA LEU A 41 -5.18 -1.39 5.35
C LEU A 41 -3.80 -1.86 4.92
N THR A 42 -2.77 -1.11 5.31
CA THR A 42 -1.37 -1.54 5.25
C THR A 42 -0.82 -1.76 6.66
N SER A 43 -0.02 -2.80 6.79
CA SER A 43 0.78 -3.06 7.98
C SER A 43 2.25 -3.26 7.61
N ASN A 44 3.10 -3.25 8.61
CA ASN A 44 4.53 -3.56 8.47
C ASN A 44 5.09 -4.05 9.81
N PRO A 45 6.29 -4.68 9.85
CA PRO A 45 6.87 -5.22 11.07
C PRO A 45 7.01 -4.21 12.22
N THR A 46 7.33 -2.96 11.92
CA THR A 46 7.46 -1.90 12.95
C THR A 46 6.11 -1.56 13.60
N ILE A 47 5.02 -1.58 12.83
CA ILE A 47 3.67 -1.37 13.36
C ILE A 47 3.35 -2.46 14.37
N PHE A 48 3.54 -3.75 14.02
CA PHE A 48 3.28 -4.86 14.93
C PHE A 48 4.21 -4.87 16.14
N GLN A 49 5.50 -4.58 15.95
CA GLN A 49 6.44 -4.46 17.06
C GLN A 49 5.95 -3.45 18.11
N LYS A 50 5.56 -2.24 17.65
CA LYS A 50 5.04 -1.19 18.54
C LYS A 50 3.71 -1.59 19.19
N ALA A 51 2.82 -2.23 18.45
CA ALA A 51 1.53 -2.66 18.97
C ALA A 51 1.69 -3.72 20.08
N ILE A 52 2.53 -4.74 19.85
CA ILE A 52 2.78 -5.82 20.80
C ILE A 52 3.51 -5.30 22.02
N GLN A 53 4.55 -4.47 21.86
CA GLN A 53 5.33 -3.93 22.98
C GLN A 53 4.59 -2.86 23.78
N GLY A 54 3.66 -2.15 23.14
CA GLY A 54 2.98 -0.98 23.71
C GLY A 54 1.61 -1.26 24.34
N SER A 55 1.14 -2.51 24.37
CA SER A 55 -0.20 -2.83 24.85
C SER A 55 -0.25 -4.19 25.55
N ALA A 56 -1.04 -4.29 26.63
CA ALA A 56 -1.37 -5.55 27.29
C ALA A 56 -2.36 -6.42 26.49
N ASP A 57 -2.89 -5.94 25.37
CA ASP A 57 -3.88 -6.68 24.55
C ASP A 57 -3.33 -7.99 23.96
N TYR A 58 -2.02 -8.17 23.98
CA TYR A 58 -1.34 -9.35 23.47
C TYR A 58 -0.88 -10.32 24.58
N ASP A 59 -0.91 -9.91 25.84
CA ASP A 59 -0.32 -10.63 26.98
C ASP A 59 -0.91 -12.03 27.18
N ASP A 60 -2.22 -12.17 27.07
CA ASP A 60 -2.87 -13.46 27.29
C ASP A 60 -2.48 -14.46 26.20
N GLN A 61 -2.57 -14.04 24.92
CA GLN A 61 -2.13 -14.89 23.81
C GLN A 61 -0.63 -15.20 23.89
N PHE A 62 0.19 -14.23 24.29
CA PHE A 62 1.63 -14.46 24.44
C PHE A 62 1.93 -15.49 25.54
N ARG A 63 1.27 -15.42 26.70
CA ARG A 63 1.40 -16.42 27.78
C ARG A 63 0.98 -17.82 27.33
N GLU A 64 -0.13 -17.93 26.59
CA GLU A 64 -0.59 -19.20 26.02
C GLU A 64 0.44 -19.79 25.05
N LEU A 65 1.00 -18.97 24.13
CA LEU A 65 1.99 -19.40 23.16
C LEU A 65 3.30 -19.86 23.84
N VAL A 66 3.76 -19.10 24.84
CA VAL A 66 4.97 -19.46 25.61
C VAL A 66 4.76 -20.79 26.38
N ALA A 67 3.59 -20.97 26.99
CA ALA A 67 3.25 -22.20 27.67
C ALA A 67 3.15 -23.40 26.73
N ALA A 68 2.74 -23.20 25.48
CA ALA A 68 2.70 -24.25 24.47
C ALA A 68 4.09 -24.59 23.90
N GLY A 69 5.11 -23.76 24.15
CA GLY A 69 6.46 -23.94 23.61
C GLY A 69 6.57 -23.45 22.17
N GLY A 70 7.76 -23.55 21.60
CA GLY A 70 8.06 -23.12 20.25
C GLY A 70 9.08 -21.97 20.18
N ALA A 71 9.42 -21.51 18.99
CA ALA A 71 10.37 -20.41 18.82
C ALA A 71 9.67 -19.05 18.97
N THR A 72 10.39 -18.04 19.46
CA THR A 72 9.88 -16.67 19.64
C THR A 72 9.30 -16.08 18.34
N ILE A 73 9.91 -16.42 17.20
CA ILE A 73 9.44 -15.95 15.90
C ILE A 73 8.07 -16.54 15.54
N ASP A 74 7.79 -17.78 15.93
CA ASP A 74 6.49 -18.41 15.69
C ASP A 74 5.41 -17.76 16.55
N HIS A 75 5.74 -17.39 17.79
CA HIS A 75 4.85 -16.63 18.66
C HIS A 75 4.51 -15.25 18.07
N TYR A 76 5.52 -14.54 17.55
CA TYR A 76 5.31 -13.27 16.87
C TYR A 76 4.34 -13.43 15.69
N TRP A 77 4.59 -14.38 14.80
CA TRP A 77 3.73 -14.61 13.63
C TRP A 77 2.32 -15.05 14.04
N ALA A 78 2.16 -15.86 15.08
CA ALA A 78 0.83 -16.25 15.59
C ALA A 78 0.01 -15.02 16.05
N MET A 79 0.65 -14.04 16.70
CA MET A 79 -0.01 -12.80 17.13
C MET A 79 -0.35 -11.91 15.94
N VAL A 80 0.59 -11.74 14.99
CA VAL A 80 0.40 -10.96 13.74
C VAL A 80 -0.74 -11.55 12.91
N LEU A 81 -0.71 -12.84 12.65
CA LEU A 81 -1.71 -13.50 11.80
C LEU A 81 -3.12 -13.43 12.39
N ARG A 82 -3.25 -13.51 13.71
CA ARG A 82 -4.55 -13.30 14.36
C ARG A 82 -5.13 -11.93 14.07
N ASP A 83 -4.31 -10.88 14.13
CA ASP A 83 -4.76 -9.52 13.84
C ASP A 83 -5.04 -9.32 12.34
N ILE A 84 -4.21 -9.89 11.48
CA ILE A 84 -4.42 -9.86 10.02
C ILE A 84 -5.75 -10.55 9.66
N HIS A 85 -6.05 -11.73 10.21
CA HIS A 85 -7.33 -12.40 9.96
C HIS A 85 -8.52 -11.55 10.43
N GLY A 86 -8.45 -10.97 11.62
CA GLY A 86 -9.50 -10.08 12.12
C GLY A 86 -9.73 -8.86 11.22
N ALA A 87 -8.66 -8.26 10.71
CA ALA A 87 -8.79 -7.14 9.77
C ALA A 87 -9.36 -7.59 8.42
N LEU A 88 -8.90 -8.73 7.87
CA LEU A 88 -9.43 -9.30 6.62
C LEU A 88 -10.93 -9.58 6.70
N ASP A 89 -11.40 -10.12 7.82
CA ASP A 89 -12.82 -10.40 8.04
C ASP A 89 -13.66 -9.11 8.08
N LEU A 90 -13.17 -8.03 8.72
CA LEU A 90 -13.85 -6.73 8.75
C LEU A 90 -13.89 -6.04 7.37
N PHE A 91 -12.85 -6.20 6.56
CA PHE A 91 -12.80 -5.64 5.20
C PHE A 91 -13.47 -6.52 4.14
N ALA A 92 -13.80 -7.79 4.43
CA ALA A 92 -14.40 -8.71 3.45
C ALA A 92 -15.71 -8.19 2.83
N PRO A 93 -16.66 -7.58 3.57
CA PRO A 93 -17.86 -7.02 2.97
C PRO A 93 -17.54 -5.91 1.95
N LEU A 94 -16.60 -5.02 2.26
CA LEU A 94 -16.19 -3.96 1.34
C LEU A 94 -15.53 -4.54 0.08
N HIS A 95 -14.68 -5.55 0.23
CA HIS A 95 -14.05 -6.23 -0.90
C HIS A 95 -15.10 -6.86 -1.84
N GLN A 96 -16.10 -7.52 -1.28
CA GLN A 96 -17.20 -8.11 -2.06
C GLN A 96 -18.03 -7.04 -2.78
N HIS A 97 -18.47 -6.00 -2.07
CA HIS A 97 -19.29 -4.92 -2.64
C HIS A 97 -18.54 -4.08 -3.69
N SER A 98 -17.22 -3.98 -3.58
CA SER A 98 -16.39 -3.29 -4.57
C SER A 98 -15.92 -4.19 -5.72
N PHE A 99 -16.38 -5.44 -5.77
CA PHE A 99 -15.94 -6.42 -6.77
C PHE A 99 -14.41 -6.56 -6.85
N GLY A 100 -13.74 -6.56 -5.69
CA GLY A 100 -12.28 -6.63 -5.61
C GLY A 100 -11.57 -5.28 -5.89
N GLY A 101 -12.30 -4.17 -6.01
CA GLY A 101 -11.70 -2.85 -6.20
C GLY A 101 -10.99 -2.31 -4.95
N ASP A 102 -11.47 -2.69 -3.75
CA ASP A 102 -10.91 -2.29 -2.46
C ASP A 102 -11.13 -3.37 -1.37
N GLY A 103 -10.98 -3.03 -0.10
CA GLY A 103 -11.16 -3.96 1.02
C GLY A 103 -9.95 -4.86 1.28
N TYR A 104 -8.79 -4.49 0.79
CA TYR A 104 -7.56 -5.26 0.97
C TYR A 104 -6.87 -4.97 2.31
N VAL A 105 -6.24 -6.02 2.84
CA VAL A 105 -5.34 -5.95 4.00
C VAL A 105 -3.97 -6.48 3.58
N SER A 106 -2.91 -5.72 3.87
CA SER A 106 -1.54 -6.11 3.51
C SER A 106 -0.76 -6.59 4.72
N VAL A 107 -0.05 -7.72 4.57
CA VAL A 107 0.98 -8.24 5.48
C VAL A 107 2.32 -8.34 4.75
N GLU A 108 3.41 -7.95 5.39
CA GLU A 108 4.74 -7.88 4.78
C GLU A 108 5.54 -9.15 5.08
N VAL A 109 6.29 -9.66 4.08
CA VAL A 109 7.31 -10.70 4.31
C VAL A 109 8.40 -10.19 5.25
N ASP A 110 9.19 -11.09 5.83
CA ASP A 110 10.30 -10.69 6.69
C ASP A 110 11.24 -9.71 5.95
N PRO A 111 11.55 -8.54 6.53
CA PRO A 111 12.41 -7.55 5.91
C PRO A 111 13.85 -8.05 5.68
N GLY A 112 14.30 -9.07 6.41
CA GLY A 112 15.58 -9.74 6.18
C GLY A 112 15.69 -10.40 4.80
N LEU A 113 14.55 -10.66 4.15
CA LEU A 113 14.49 -11.26 2.80
C LEU A 113 14.59 -10.25 1.67
N ALA A 114 14.73 -8.94 1.95
CA ALA A 114 14.70 -7.89 0.93
C ALA A 114 15.71 -8.07 -0.22
N HIS A 115 16.80 -8.78 0.01
CA HIS A 115 17.84 -9.09 -0.97
C HIS A 115 17.94 -10.58 -1.32
N ASP A 116 17.01 -11.40 -0.85
CA ASP A 116 16.87 -12.83 -1.15
C ASP A 116 15.58 -13.07 -1.94
N GLY A 117 15.68 -13.07 -3.26
CA GLY A 117 14.55 -13.29 -4.17
C GLY A 117 13.84 -14.62 -3.95
N PRO A 118 14.55 -15.77 -3.98
CA PRO A 118 13.95 -17.09 -3.71
C PRO A 118 13.31 -17.18 -2.33
N GLY A 119 13.96 -16.67 -1.28
CA GLY A 119 13.40 -16.62 0.08
C GLY A 119 12.14 -15.75 0.15
N THR A 120 12.14 -14.59 -0.50
CA THR A 120 10.96 -13.71 -0.62
C THR A 120 9.80 -14.40 -1.31
N GLU A 121 10.04 -15.08 -2.43
CA GLU A 121 9.02 -15.84 -3.16
C GLU A 121 8.42 -16.95 -2.31
N ALA A 122 9.27 -17.75 -1.64
CA ALA A 122 8.82 -18.82 -0.77
C ALA A 122 7.99 -18.30 0.41
N ALA A 123 8.43 -17.21 1.07
CA ALA A 123 7.72 -16.60 2.18
C ALA A 123 6.38 -16.00 1.75
N ALA A 124 6.32 -15.31 0.61
CA ALA A 124 5.09 -14.74 0.07
C ALA A 124 4.07 -15.83 -0.27
N ARG A 125 4.51 -16.91 -0.91
CA ARG A 125 3.65 -18.07 -1.21
C ARG A 125 3.13 -18.73 0.05
N ALA A 126 3.98 -18.91 1.08
CA ALA A 126 3.59 -19.48 2.37
C ALA A 126 2.52 -18.64 3.06
N LEU A 127 2.68 -17.30 3.11
CA LEU A 127 1.67 -16.39 3.67
C LEU A 127 0.34 -16.46 2.93
N HIS A 128 0.35 -16.49 1.59
CA HIS A 128 -0.87 -16.65 0.81
C HIS A 128 -1.59 -17.97 1.08
N LEU A 129 -0.85 -19.08 1.22
CA LEU A 129 -1.42 -20.40 1.51
C LEU A 129 -1.96 -20.48 2.94
N GLN A 130 -1.23 -19.92 3.92
CA GLN A 130 -1.60 -19.95 5.32
C GLN A 130 -2.82 -19.08 5.63
N ILE A 131 -2.89 -17.89 5.05
CA ILE A 131 -3.98 -16.93 5.31
C ILE A 131 -5.21 -17.26 4.46
N ALA A 132 -5.05 -17.64 3.20
CA ALA A 132 -6.10 -18.12 2.29
C ALA A 132 -7.36 -17.22 2.25
N ARG A 133 -7.19 -15.91 2.09
CA ARG A 133 -8.27 -14.93 1.97
C ARG A 133 -8.16 -14.17 0.64
N PRO A 134 -9.27 -13.92 -0.08
CA PRO A 134 -9.25 -13.25 -1.39
C PRO A 134 -8.82 -11.77 -1.31
N ASN A 135 -9.02 -11.12 -0.17
CA ASN A 135 -8.67 -9.74 0.06
C ASN A 135 -7.31 -9.54 0.76
N LEU A 136 -6.48 -10.59 0.81
CA LEU A 136 -5.10 -10.49 1.25
C LEU A 136 -4.21 -9.90 0.14
N MET A 137 -3.33 -8.98 0.49
CA MET A 137 -2.14 -8.63 -0.29
C MET A 137 -0.89 -8.94 0.50
N VAL A 138 0.02 -9.75 -0.03
CA VAL A 138 1.34 -9.90 0.59
C VAL A 138 2.25 -8.78 0.11
N LYS A 139 2.91 -8.08 1.06
CA LYS A 139 3.86 -7.02 0.74
C LYS A 139 5.23 -7.62 0.45
N ILE A 140 5.78 -7.25 -0.71
CA ILE A 140 7.10 -7.64 -1.18
C ILE A 140 7.92 -6.38 -1.46
N PRO A 141 9.17 -6.26 -0.95
CA PRO A 141 10.05 -5.15 -1.29
C PRO A 141 10.34 -5.06 -2.79
N GLY A 142 10.21 -3.85 -3.36
CA GLY A 142 10.53 -3.56 -4.76
C GLY A 142 12.04 -3.45 -5.01
N THR A 143 12.85 -4.32 -4.41
CA THR A 143 14.28 -4.43 -4.67
C THR A 143 14.54 -5.14 -5.99
N GLU A 144 15.76 -5.08 -6.50
CA GLU A 144 16.14 -5.83 -7.69
C GLU A 144 15.91 -7.34 -7.50
N ALA A 145 16.28 -7.87 -6.34
CA ALA A 145 16.07 -9.27 -5.97
C ALA A 145 14.57 -9.62 -5.79
N GLY A 146 13.73 -8.65 -5.42
CA GLY A 146 12.30 -8.85 -5.24
C GLY A 146 11.48 -8.89 -6.54
N LEU A 147 11.98 -8.28 -7.64
CA LEU A 147 11.22 -8.19 -8.90
C LEU A 147 10.80 -9.56 -9.45
N PRO A 148 11.66 -10.60 -9.49
CA PRO A 148 11.24 -11.94 -9.94
C PRO A 148 10.15 -12.56 -9.07
N ALA A 149 10.23 -12.38 -7.73
CA ALA A 149 9.22 -12.87 -6.81
C ALA A 149 7.87 -12.17 -7.02
N ILE A 150 7.86 -10.84 -7.26
CA ILE A 150 6.66 -10.07 -7.60
C ILE A 150 6.02 -10.64 -8.86
N GLN A 151 6.79 -10.77 -9.95
CA GLN A 151 6.31 -11.32 -11.21
C GLN A 151 5.76 -12.74 -11.05
N GLN A 152 6.45 -13.60 -10.29
CA GLN A 152 6.02 -14.98 -10.07
C GLN A 152 4.71 -15.05 -9.27
N MET A 153 4.58 -14.27 -8.20
CA MET A 153 3.34 -14.26 -7.40
C MET A 153 2.14 -13.76 -8.21
N ILE A 154 2.31 -12.73 -9.03
CA ILE A 154 1.27 -12.29 -9.96
C ILE A 154 0.95 -13.39 -10.98
N ALA A 155 1.94 -14.08 -11.51
CA ALA A 155 1.75 -15.21 -12.42
C ALA A 155 1.05 -16.42 -11.76
N GLU A 156 0.98 -16.48 -10.45
CA GLU A 156 0.20 -17.46 -9.67
C GLU A 156 -1.21 -16.94 -9.32
N GLY A 157 -1.63 -15.79 -9.84
CA GLY A 157 -2.95 -15.21 -9.54
C GLY A 157 -3.07 -14.62 -8.14
N ARG A 158 -1.95 -14.16 -7.53
CA ARG A 158 -1.91 -13.67 -6.14
C ARG A 158 -1.86 -12.16 -6.07
N ASN A 159 -2.59 -11.58 -5.11
CA ASN A 159 -2.58 -10.14 -4.88
C ASN A 159 -1.30 -9.70 -4.15
N ILE A 160 -0.64 -8.66 -4.64
CA ILE A 160 0.66 -8.20 -4.14
C ILE A 160 0.64 -6.68 -3.88
N ASN A 161 1.17 -6.28 -2.74
CA ASN A 161 1.54 -4.90 -2.45
C ASN A 161 3.06 -4.76 -2.60
N VAL A 162 3.52 -4.12 -3.66
CA VAL A 162 4.96 -3.88 -3.81
C VAL A 162 5.36 -2.68 -2.97
N THR A 163 6.34 -2.83 -2.08
CA THR A 163 6.73 -1.77 -1.14
C THR A 163 8.17 -1.30 -1.33
N LEU A 164 8.55 -0.22 -0.62
CA LEU A 164 9.90 0.37 -0.63
C LEU A 164 10.33 0.87 -2.01
N ILE A 165 9.43 1.48 -2.75
CA ILE A 165 9.73 2.11 -4.04
C ILE A 165 10.09 3.58 -3.78
N PHE A 166 11.30 4.00 -4.21
CA PHE A 166 11.84 5.34 -3.98
C PHE A 166 12.30 6.04 -5.28
N SER A 167 12.36 5.35 -6.42
CA SER A 167 12.78 5.92 -7.69
C SER A 167 11.81 5.62 -8.83
N LEU A 168 11.78 6.50 -9.83
CA LEU A 168 10.95 6.32 -11.02
C LEU A 168 11.37 5.10 -11.84
N GLU A 169 12.68 4.85 -11.94
CA GLU A 169 13.21 3.68 -12.61
C GLU A 169 12.73 2.38 -11.95
N ARG A 170 12.87 2.27 -10.62
CA ARG A 170 12.39 1.10 -9.89
C ARG A 170 10.86 0.94 -10.00
N TYR A 171 10.14 2.03 -10.00
CA TYR A 171 8.70 1.99 -10.17
C TYR A 171 8.31 1.44 -11.55
N GLN A 172 9.02 1.85 -12.62
CA GLN A 172 8.80 1.29 -13.96
C GLN A 172 9.05 -0.22 -13.98
N GLN A 173 10.15 -0.69 -13.40
CA GLN A 173 10.46 -2.12 -13.32
C GLN A 173 9.40 -2.92 -12.54
N VAL A 174 8.83 -2.32 -11.50
CA VAL A 174 7.73 -2.93 -10.73
C VAL A 174 6.46 -3.06 -11.57
N MET A 175 6.08 -2.03 -12.31
CA MET A 175 4.94 -2.08 -13.22
C MET A 175 5.16 -3.11 -14.34
N ASP A 176 6.38 -3.18 -14.89
CA ASP A 176 6.74 -4.16 -15.92
C ASP A 176 6.66 -5.59 -15.39
N ALA A 177 7.11 -5.85 -14.15
CA ALA A 177 6.99 -7.15 -13.49
C ALA A 177 5.51 -7.54 -13.26
N TYR A 178 4.66 -6.58 -12.90
CA TYR A 178 3.21 -6.80 -12.77
C TYR A 178 2.59 -7.21 -14.10
N VAL A 179 2.82 -6.43 -15.17
CA VAL A 179 2.28 -6.70 -16.50
C VAL A 179 2.76 -8.06 -17.02
N ALA A 180 4.07 -8.34 -16.91
CA ALA A 180 4.64 -9.62 -17.32
C ALA A 180 4.11 -10.80 -16.50
N GLY A 181 3.82 -10.60 -15.22
CA GLY A 181 3.16 -11.59 -14.37
C GLY A 181 1.75 -11.91 -14.85
N LEU A 182 0.96 -10.88 -15.19
CA LEU A 182 -0.40 -11.05 -15.75
C LEU A 182 -0.40 -11.77 -17.10
N GLU A 183 0.53 -11.42 -18.01
CA GLU A 183 0.69 -12.10 -19.29
C GLU A 183 0.97 -13.61 -19.11
N ARG A 184 1.76 -13.98 -18.11
CA ARG A 184 2.01 -15.39 -17.77
C ARG A 184 0.79 -16.06 -17.11
N TYR A 185 0.06 -15.35 -16.27
CA TYR A 185 -1.15 -15.87 -15.63
C TYR A 185 -2.25 -16.11 -16.65
N GLN A 186 -2.45 -15.19 -17.61
CA GLN A 186 -3.42 -15.29 -18.70
C GLN A 186 -3.29 -16.59 -19.52
N GLN A 187 -2.07 -17.14 -19.64
CA GLN A 187 -1.80 -18.37 -20.37
C GLN A 187 -2.21 -19.65 -19.62
N GLN A 188 -2.62 -19.54 -18.36
CA GLN A 188 -3.02 -20.70 -17.57
C GLN A 188 -4.50 -21.03 -17.81
N VAL A 189 -4.81 -22.33 -17.74
CA VAL A 189 -6.18 -22.81 -17.73
C VAL A 189 -6.86 -22.28 -16.46
N ASP A 190 -8.08 -21.78 -16.57
CA ASP A 190 -8.89 -21.21 -15.47
C ASP A 190 -8.34 -19.89 -14.89
N SER A 191 -7.47 -19.17 -15.62
CA SER A 191 -7.04 -17.83 -15.20
C SER A 191 -8.19 -16.83 -15.22
N ASP A 192 -8.28 -16.01 -14.16
CA ASP A 192 -9.25 -14.92 -14.04
C ASP A 192 -8.48 -13.64 -13.64
N LEU A 193 -8.12 -12.85 -14.64
CA LEU A 193 -7.31 -11.63 -14.44
C LEU A 193 -8.03 -10.61 -13.55
N SER A 194 -9.36 -10.63 -13.51
CA SER A 194 -10.15 -9.70 -12.69
C SER A 194 -9.96 -9.91 -11.17
N LYS A 195 -9.45 -11.07 -10.77
CA LYS A 195 -9.17 -11.42 -9.37
C LYS A 195 -7.75 -11.09 -8.90
N VAL A 196 -6.90 -10.60 -9.81
CA VAL A 196 -5.50 -10.28 -9.48
C VAL A 196 -5.36 -8.78 -9.33
N ALA A 197 -5.18 -8.33 -8.10
CA ALA A 197 -4.98 -6.93 -7.78
C ALA A 197 -3.57 -6.66 -7.26
N SER A 198 -3.05 -5.48 -7.56
CA SER A 198 -1.77 -5.03 -7.02
C SER A 198 -1.79 -3.54 -6.72
N VAL A 199 -0.99 -3.15 -5.72
CA VAL A 199 -0.64 -1.76 -5.43
C VAL A 199 0.87 -1.61 -5.37
N ALA A 200 1.37 -0.44 -5.77
CA ALA A 200 2.79 -0.09 -5.74
C ALA A 200 3.01 1.04 -4.74
N SER A 201 3.55 0.70 -3.57
CA SER A 201 3.79 1.63 -2.46
C SER A 201 5.01 2.52 -2.75
N PHE A 202 4.73 3.70 -3.29
CA PHE A 202 5.71 4.74 -3.60
C PHE A 202 5.88 5.67 -2.40
N PHE A 203 7.11 5.77 -1.88
CA PHE A 203 7.39 6.45 -0.62
C PHE A 203 7.56 7.96 -0.82
N ILE A 204 6.87 8.75 0.00
CA ILE A 204 6.76 10.21 -0.15
C ILE A 204 7.63 10.96 0.85
N SER A 205 7.25 11.03 2.14
CA SER A 205 7.91 11.91 3.10
C SER A 205 9.39 11.61 3.35
N ARG A 206 9.82 10.36 3.16
CA ARG A 206 11.22 9.99 3.30
C ARG A 206 12.10 10.61 2.22
N VAL A 207 11.56 10.78 1.00
CA VAL A 207 12.26 11.46 -0.09
C VAL A 207 12.49 12.93 0.25
N ASP A 208 11.44 13.63 0.70
CA ASP A 208 11.59 15.02 1.11
C ASP A 208 12.54 15.16 2.31
N SER A 209 12.47 14.25 3.29
CA SER A 209 13.39 14.30 4.45
C SER A 209 14.85 14.22 4.03
N GLU A 210 15.19 13.35 3.08
CA GLU A 210 16.57 13.21 2.57
C GLU A 210 16.97 14.39 1.68
N VAL A 211 16.09 14.82 0.78
CA VAL A 211 16.37 15.95 -0.13
C VAL A 211 16.47 17.25 0.64
N ASP A 212 15.59 17.51 1.60
CA ASP A 212 15.58 18.71 2.42
C ASP A 212 16.87 18.82 3.26
N ALA A 213 17.34 17.70 3.82
CA ALA A 213 18.62 17.69 4.54
C ALA A 213 19.80 18.10 3.64
N ARG A 214 19.80 17.70 2.38
CA ARG A 214 20.83 18.12 1.41
C ARG A 214 20.66 19.58 0.99
N LEU A 215 19.43 20.06 0.82
CA LEU A 215 19.14 21.46 0.50
C LEU A 215 19.54 22.38 1.65
N ASP A 216 19.30 21.95 2.89
CA ASP A 216 19.74 22.68 4.10
C ASP A 216 21.29 22.76 4.18
N ALA A 217 21.99 21.69 3.80
CA ALA A 217 23.45 21.68 3.74
C ALA A 217 24.04 22.63 2.67
N ILE A 218 23.31 22.83 1.55
CA ILE A 218 23.67 23.81 0.51
C ILE A 218 23.44 25.25 1.05
N GLY A 219 22.32 25.49 1.73
CA GLY A 219 22.03 26.72 2.47
C GLY A 219 21.78 27.99 1.66
N THR A 220 21.74 27.90 0.29
CA THR A 220 21.42 29.09 -0.52
C THR A 220 19.92 29.36 -0.50
N PRO A 221 19.46 30.60 -0.70
CA PRO A 221 18.02 30.91 -0.77
C PRO A 221 17.27 30.07 -1.81
N GLU A 222 17.89 29.83 -2.96
CA GLU A 222 17.32 29.02 -4.05
C GLU A 222 17.16 27.56 -3.63
N ALA A 223 18.16 26.96 -2.95
CA ALA A 223 18.08 25.61 -2.43
C ALA A 223 16.99 25.48 -1.36
N LEU A 224 16.98 26.39 -0.39
CA LEU A 224 15.98 26.39 0.68
C LEU A 224 14.55 26.57 0.16
N ALA A 225 14.35 27.31 -0.94
CA ALA A 225 13.06 27.48 -1.59
C ALA A 225 12.51 26.19 -2.26
N LEU A 226 13.34 25.15 -2.42
CA LEU A 226 12.93 23.86 -3.00
C LEU A 226 12.49 22.83 -1.96
N ARG A 227 12.67 23.09 -0.68
CA ARG A 227 12.26 22.16 0.40
C ARG A 227 10.77 21.83 0.34
N GLY A 228 10.42 20.59 0.67
CA GLY A 228 9.05 20.08 0.67
C GLY A 228 8.42 19.93 -0.71
N LYS A 229 9.20 19.98 -1.80
CA LYS A 229 8.69 19.94 -3.18
C LYS A 229 9.14 18.71 -3.97
N ALA A 230 10.26 18.10 -3.60
CA ALA A 230 10.87 17.03 -4.39
C ALA A 230 10.00 15.77 -4.44
N ALA A 231 9.47 15.33 -3.30
CA ALA A 231 8.63 14.14 -3.23
C ALA A 231 7.32 14.31 -4.01
N ILE A 232 6.68 15.47 -3.91
CA ILE A 232 5.46 15.79 -4.67
C ILE A 232 5.76 15.81 -6.17
N ALA A 233 6.86 16.42 -6.58
CA ALA A 233 7.26 16.45 -7.98
C ALA A 233 7.54 15.04 -8.52
N GLN A 234 8.25 14.22 -7.75
CA GLN A 234 8.54 12.83 -8.07
C GLN A 234 7.26 11.97 -8.16
N ALA A 235 6.33 12.13 -7.21
CA ALA A 235 5.04 11.42 -7.25
C ALA A 235 4.20 11.80 -8.48
N ARG A 236 4.24 13.05 -8.92
CA ARG A 236 3.59 13.49 -10.16
C ARG A 236 4.20 12.84 -11.40
N LEU A 237 5.52 12.65 -11.42
CA LEU A 237 6.20 11.90 -12.49
C LEU A 237 5.87 10.41 -12.44
N ALA A 238 5.82 9.82 -11.24
CA ALA A 238 5.40 8.44 -11.04
C ALA A 238 3.96 8.21 -11.55
N TYR A 239 3.04 9.13 -11.26
CA TYR A 239 1.67 9.03 -11.77
C TYR A 239 1.58 9.14 -13.30
N ARG A 240 2.42 9.97 -13.94
CA ARG A 240 2.52 10.00 -15.41
C ARG A 240 3.04 8.68 -15.98
N ALA A 241 4.05 8.09 -15.36
CA ALA A 241 4.57 6.76 -15.74
C ALA A 241 3.47 5.69 -15.61
N PHE A 242 2.70 5.72 -14.52
CA PHE A 242 1.52 4.87 -14.33
C PHE A 242 0.53 5.01 -15.49
N CYS A 243 0.11 6.23 -15.82
CA CYS A 243 -0.81 6.46 -16.93
C CYS A 243 -0.27 5.96 -18.27
N ALA A 244 1.04 6.09 -18.51
CA ALA A 244 1.68 5.64 -19.74
C ALA A 244 1.75 4.10 -19.81
N THR A 245 2.10 3.45 -18.70
CA THR A 245 2.22 1.98 -18.64
C THR A 245 0.87 1.29 -18.79
N PHE A 246 -0.16 1.83 -18.11
CA PHE A 246 -1.51 1.26 -18.13
C PHE A 246 -2.38 1.88 -19.25
N SER A 247 -1.79 2.07 -20.41
CA SER A 247 -2.41 2.47 -21.67
C SER A 247 -1.66 1.84 -22.86
N GLY A 248 -2.31 1.88 -24.02
CA GLY A 248 -1.71 1.30 -25.23
C GLY A 248 -1.92 -0.19 -25.42
N PRO A 249 -1.55 -0.75 -26.60
CA PRO A 249 -2.01 -2.05 -27.07
C PRO A 249 -1.69 -3.22 -26.14
N ARG A 250 -0.49 -3.21 -25.50
CA ARG A 250 -0.09 -4.27 -24.57
C ARG A 250 -0.99 -4.37 -23.35
N TRP A 251 -1.29 -3.22 -22.75
CA TRP A 251 -2.19 -3.16 -21.59
C TRP A 251 -3.66 -3.39 -21.99
N GLU A 252 -4.09 -2.78 -23.09
CA GLU A 252 -5.48 -2.90 -23.57
C GLU A 252 -5.87 -4.37 -23.84
N ALA A 253 -4.94 -5.19 -24.31
CA ALA A 253 -5.16 -6.63 -24.47
C ALA A 253 -5.46 -7.34 -23.14
N LEU A 254 -4.67 -7.06 -22.09
CA LEU A 254 -4.90 -7.62 -20.76
C LEU A 254 -6.18 -7.07 -20.12
N ALA A 255 -6.45 -5.79 -20.28
CA ALA A 255 -7.65 -5.15 -19.74
C ALA A 255 -8.92 -5.69 -20.40
N ALA A 256 -8.90 -6.06 -21.69
CA ALA A 256 -10.00 -6.71 -22.38
C ALA A 256 -10.35 -8.08 -21.77
N ASP A 257 -9.37 -8.78 -21.17
CA ASP A 257 -9.55 -10.03 -20.45
C ASP A 257 -9.75 -9.83 -18.93
N GLY A 258 -10.06 -8.60 -18.50
CA GLY A 258 -10.45 -8.27 -17.14
C GLY A 258 -9.33 -7.81 -16.21
N ALA A 259 -8.08 -7.66 -16.69
CA ALA A 259 -6.99 -7.19 -15.86
C ALA A 259 -7.26 -5.78 -15.31
N VAL A 260 -6.90 -5.57 -14.04
CA VAL A 260 -7.00 -4.27 -13.37
C VAL A 260 -5.62 -3.63 -13.22
N VAL A 261 -5.54 -2.30 -13.22
CA VAL A 261 -4.26 -1.58 -13.10
C VAL A 261 -3.59 -1.83 -11.76
N GLN A 262 -2.24 -1.86 -11.72
CA GLN A 262 -1.50 -1.76 -10.48
C GLN A 262 -1.56 -0.31 -9.98
N ARG A 263 -2.42 -0.03 -8.99
CA ARG A 263 -2.61 1.34 -8.52
C ARG A 263 -1.35 1.86 -7.80
N PRO A 264 -0.90 3.10 -8.09
CA PRO A 264 0.10 3.73 -7.24
C PRO A 264 -0.50 3.94 -5.84
N LEU A 265 0.25 3.54 -4.82
CA LEU A 265 -0.08 3.76 -3.41
C LEU A 265 0.93 4.74 -2.83
N TRP A 266 0.44 5.90 -2.42
CA TRP A 266 1.28 6.89 -1.75
C TRP A 266 1.51 6.44 -0.31
N ALA A 267 2.75 6.08 -0.01
CA ALA A 267 3.16 5.54 1.30
C ALA A 267 4.00 6.56 2.08
N SER A 268 3.94 6.48 3.41
CA SER A 268 4.66 7.42 4.30
C SER A 268 4.23 8.87 4.04
N THR A 269 2.93 9.14 4.11
CA THR A 269 2.33 10.44 3.74
C THR A 269 2.12 11.38 4.94
N SER A 270 2.53 11.01 6.15
CA SER A 270 2.66 11.95 7.25
C SER A 270 3.89 12.85 7.07
N THR A 271 3.73 14.15 7.26
CA THR A 271 4.84 15.11 7.25
C THR A 271 5.80 14.85 8.42
N LYS A 272 7.10 15.01 8.18
CA LYS A 272 8.15 14.83 9.22
C LYS A 272 8.69 16.18 9.71
N ASN A 273 8.59 17.20 8.88
CA ASN A 273 8.98 18.55 9.21
C ASN A 273 7.76 19.31 9.78
N PRO A 274 7.81 19.81 11.03
CA PRO A 274 6.67 20.52 11.64
C PRO A 274 6.34 21.86 10.97
N ALA A 275 7.22 22.37 10.10
CA ALA A 275 6.96 23.58 9.33
C ALA A 275 6.05 23.34 8.13
N TYR A 276 5.78 22.10 7.75
CA TYR A 276 4.88 21.76 6.66
C TYR A 276 3.46 21.50 7.17
N PRO A 277 2.43 21.83 6.37
CA PRO A 277 1.07 21.43 6.68
C PRO A 277 1.01 19.90 6.92
N ASP A 278 0.33 19.46 7.96
CA ASP A 278 0.23 18.05 8.34
C ASP A 278 -0.54 17.19 7.33
N THR A 279 -1.37 17.80 6.48
CA THR A 279 -2.09 17.18 5.36
C THR A 279 -1.38 17.31 4.00
N LEU A 280 -0.19 17.92 3.94
CA LEU A 280 0.51 18.28 2.69
C LEU A 280 0.50 17.17 1.63
N TYR A 281 0.92 15.96 2.01
CA TYR A 281 1.04 14.85 1.05
C TYR A 281 -0.28 14.16 0.74
N VAL A 282 -1.33 14.41 1.51
CA VAL A 282 -2.67 13.97 1.16
C VAL A 282 -3.25 14.95 0.15
N ASP A 283 -3.29 16.24 0.50
CA ASP A 283 -3.91 17.29 -0.32
C ASP A 283 -3.27 17.41 -1.71
N GLU A 284 -1.93 17.27 -1.80
CA GLU A 284 -1.17 17.46 -3.06
C GLU A 284 -1.12 16.23 -3.96
N LEU A 285 -1.55 15.04 -3.48
CA LEU A 285 -1.42 13.78 -4.21
C LEU A 285 -2.77 13.11 -4.52
N ILE A 286 -3.84 13.90 -4.64
CA ILE A 286 -5.18 13.41 -4.97
C ILE A 286 -5.31 13.16 -6.49
N GLY A 287 -5.63 11.93 -6.85
CA GLY A 287 -5.87 11.55 -8.25
C GLY A 287 -6.57 10.21 -8.40
N PRO A 288 -7.30 9.96 -9.51
CA PRO A 288 -8.04 8.73 -9.72
C PRO A 288 -7.12 7.51 -9.84
N HIS A 289 -7.68 6.34 -9.58
CA HIS A 289 -6.95 5.07 -9.63
C HIS A 289 -5.68 5.03 -8.75
N SER A 290 -5.68 5.77 -7.65
CA SER A 290 -4.58 5.77 -6.68
C SER A 290 -5.07 5.43 -5.27
N VAL A 291 -4.14 5.09 -4.41
CA VAL A 291 -4.35 4.82 -3.00
C VAL A 291 -3.47 5.76 -2.19
N ASN A 292 -3.95 6.25 -1.04
CA ASN A 292 -3.13 6.93 -0.07
C ASN A 292 -3.25 6.21 1.27
N THR A 293 -2.14 5.70 1.82
CA THR A 293 -2.16 5.02 3.11
C THR A 293 -1.75 5.97 4.22
N LEU A 294 -2.65 6.16 5.18
CA LEU A 294 -2.65 7.25 6.13
C LEU A 294 -2.47 6.70 7.56
N PRO A 295 -1.47 7.16 8.32
CA PRO A 295 -1.43 6.96 9.78
C PRO A 295 -2.60 7.67 10.47
N ASP A 296 -2.97 7.22 11.68
CA ASP A 296 -4.11 7.75 12.43
C ASP A 296 -4.11 9.29 12.53
N ALA A 297 -3.00 9.88 12.97
CA ALA A 297 -2.90 11.33 13.10
C ALA A 297 -3.10 12.08 11.78
N THR A 298 -2.71 11.47 10.65
CA THR A 298 -2.93 12.04 9.32
C THR A 298 -4.38 11.90 8.88
N ILE A 299 -5.06 10.80 9.25
CA ILE A 299 -6.50 10.64 9.06
C ILE A 299 -7.25 11.73 9.84
N ASP A 300 -6.93 11.90 11.12
CA ASP A 300 -7.57 12.89 11.98
C ASP A 300 -7.41 14.30 11.42
N ALA A 301 -6.18 14.69 11.04
CA ALA A 301 -5.89 15.99 10.44
C ALA A 301 -6.64 16.19 9.11
N PHE A 302 -6.64 15.18 8.24
CA PHE A 302 -7.33 15.27 6.96
C PHE A 302 -8.86 15.36 7.12
N VAL A 303 -9.44 14.61 8.06
CA VAL A 303 -10.87 14.69 8.37
C VAL A 303 -11.25 16.06 8.95
N ASP A 304 -10.38 16.68 9.75
CA ASP A 304 -10.63 17.99 10.36
C ASP A 304 -10.50 19.14 9.35
N HIS A 305 -9.38 19.25 8.64
CA HIS A 305 -9.08 20.42 7.81
C HIS A 305 -8.49 20.13 6.42
N GLY A 306 -8.33 18.85 6.00
CA GLY A 306 -7.81 18.49 4.68
C GLY A 306 -8.65 19.03 3.51
N THR A 307 -8.00 19.21 2.38
CA THR A 307 -8.61 19.75 1.16
C THR A 307 -8.87 18.65 0.15
N VAL A 308 -10.15 18.36 -0.15
CA VAL A 308 -10.53 17.40 -1.19
C VAL A 308 -10.66 18.12 -2.52
N SER A 309 -9.61 18.11 -3.31
CA SER A 309 -9.65 18.65 -4.66
C SER A 309 -8.70 17.89 -5.58
N ARG A 310 -9.08 17.70 -6.83
CA ARG A 310 -8.18 17.07 -7.82
C ARG A 310 -6.96 17.95 -8.04
N THR A 311 -5.81 17.46 -7.64
CA THR A 311 -4.55 18.16 -7.77
C THR A 311 -3.94 17.98 -9.17
N LYS A 312 -2.74 18.53 -9.41
CA LYS A 312 -2.01 18.39 -10.68
C LYS A 312 -1.67 16.93 -11.03
N ILE A 313 -1.71 16.01 -10.08
CA ILE A 313 -1.62 14.56 -10.36
C ILE A 313 -2.78 14.13 -11.25
N GLY A 314 -4.01 14.45 -10.92
CA GLY A 314 -5.18 14.11 -11.74
C GLY A 314 -5.36 14.93 -13.02
N ARG A 315 -4.56 16.00 -13.23
CA ARG A 315 -4.53 16.79 -14.47
C ARG A 315 -3.49 16.30 -15.48
N ALA A 316 -2.57 15.42 -15.10
CA ALA A 316 -1.78 14.65 -16.05
C ALA A 316 -2.79 13.74 -16.76
N SER A 317 -3.19 14.09 -17.98
CA SER A 317 -4.25 13.44 -18.70
C SER A 317 -3.94 11.94 -18.93
N CYS A 318 -4.40 11.09 -18.03
CA CYS A 318 -4.98 9.84 -18.46
C CYS A 318 -6.23 10.31 -19.25
N ARG A 319 -6.15 10.39 -20.55
CA ARG A 319 -7.34 10.65 -21.37
C ARG A 319 -8.30 9.52 -21.07
N GLU A 320 -9.40 9.85 -20.38
CA GLU A 320 -10.60 9.05 -20.39
C GLU A 320 -10.92 8.74 -21.85
N ARG A 321 -10.54 7.56 -22.30
CA ARG A 321 -11.18 6.92 -23.43
C ARG A 321 -12.15 5.93 -22.81
N VAL A 322 -13.40 6.38 -22.76
CA VAL A 322 -14.57 5.54 -22.66
C VAL A 322 -14.58 4.55 -23.83
#